data_bace58da76828018120366939b86e57a
#
_entry.id   bace58da76828018120366939b86e57a
#
_cell.length_a   1.000
_cell.length_b   1.000
_cell.length_c   1.000
_cell.angle_alpha   90.00
_cell.angle_beta   90.00
_cell.angle_gamma   90.00
#
_symmetry.space_group_name_H-M   'P 1'
#
loop_
_entity.id
_entity.type
_entity.pdbx_description
1 polymer ?
#
loop_
_entity_poly.entity_id
_entity_poly.type
_entity_poly.pdbx_seq_one_letter_code
_entity_poly.pdbx_strand_id
1 'polypeptide(L)'
;MALTPHPRVTIDGSSLGSPLFTQYESEVNGDFDTMRLNRVGQALIGALTRALRIQPYTGTDLNATSTPTNRGAAEVAGRRSYRCDNALPRTDPAGNPILGTGGGSDSIVAFNPSQWLTSGIADNRRITLPVGSRRDEILFHEMVHSIRQMAGTMNCSTGAAGFDTKEEVWSIMATNIYSSAWNRPLRRDHHGFVVMTADEVRTYYTRFEVMIGHFCRELPGFTRAVSLIAFIPFNPFRDYYRLHP
;
A
#
# COMPACT_ATOMS: atom_id res chain seq x y z
N MET A 1 -2.31 25.07 9.80
CA MET A 1 -3.73 24.69 9.87
C MET A 1 -3.77 23.17 9.83
N ALA A 2 -4.15 22.49 10.89
CA ALA A 2 -4.31 21.05 10.87
C ALA A 2 -5.45 20.69 9.89
N LEU A 3 -5.17 19.85 8.91
CA LEU A 3 -6.18 19.38 7.96
C LEU A 3 -7.17 18.48 8.71
N THR A 4 -8.46 18.62 8.43
CA THR A 4 -9.49 17.79 9.04
C THR A 4 -9.20 16.31 8.78
N PRO A 5 -9.19 15.44 9.81
CA PRO A 5 -8.99 14.01 9.61
C PRO A 5 -10.02 13.46 8.61
N HIS A 6 -9.60 12.48 7.80
CA HIS A 6 -10.55 11.80 6.91
C HIS A 6 -11.59 11.06 7.77
N PRO A 7 -12.91 11.17 7.50
CA PRO A 7 -13.96 10.66 8.41
C PRO A 7 -13.93 9.13 8.63
N ARG A 8 -13.21 8.40 7.77
CA ARG A 8 -13.07 6.94 7.88
C ARG A 8 -11.75 6.51 8.50
N VAL A 9 -10.85 7.43 8.84
CA VAL A 9 -9.54 7.12 9.40
C VAL A 9 -9.53 7.42 10.89
N THR A 10 -9.18 6.42 11.67
CA THR A 10 -8.90 6.57 13.10
C THR A 10 -7.43 6.23 13.33
N ILE A 11 -6.70 7.15 13.96
CA ILE A 11 -5.34 6.89 14.45
C ILE A 11 -5.46 6.60 15.93
N ASP A 12 -4.99 5.43 16.36
CA ASP A 12 -5.17 4.91 17.71
C ASP A 12 -3.82 4.50 18.31
N GLY A 13 -3.20 5.42 19.04
CA GLY A 13 -1.96 5.20 19.77
C GLY A 13 -2.16 4.68 21.21
N SER A 14 -3.40 4.40 21.65
CA SER A 14 -3.75 4.13 23.04
C SER A 14 -2.97 2.96 23.69
N SER A 15 -2.53 1.99 22.88
CA SER A 15 -1.72 0.85 23.36
C SER A 15 -0.32 1.23 23.86
N LEU A 16 0.18 2.44 23.52
CA LEU A 16 1.53 2.88 23.91
C LEU A 16 1.59 3.53 25.30
N GLY A 17 0.46 3.93 25.87
CA GLY A 17 0.42 4.73 27.09
C GLY A 17 0.91 6.18 26.90
N SER A 18 0.57 7.04 27.85
CA SER A 18 0.97 8.46 27.83
C SER A 18 2.44 8.61 28.26
N PRO A 19 3.30 9.48 27.62
CA PRO A 19 2.94 10.42 26.55
C PRO A 19 3.13 9.86 25.10
N LEU A 20 3.56 8.61 24.96
CA LEU A 20 3.96 8.05 23.67
C LEU A 20 2.80 8.00 22.66
N PHE A 21 1.56 7.81 23.13
CA PHE A 21 0.40 7.78 22.22
C PHE A 21 0.20 9.11 21.48
N THR A 22 0.35 10.24 22.17
CA THR A 22 0.21 11.57 21.56
C THR A 22 1.30 11.84 20.54
N GLN A 23 2.53 11.41 20.83
CA GLN A 23 3.62 11.49 19.86
C GLN A 23 3.31 10.63 18.64
N TYR A 24 2.89 9.39 18.83
CA TYR A 24 2.52 8.47 17.75
C TYR A 24 1.44 9.05 16.84
N GLU A 25 0.34 9.51 17.42
CA GLU A 25 -0.76 10.12 16.66
C GLU A 25 -0.31 11.36 15.88
N SER A 26 0.54 12.20 16.47
CA SER A 26 1.11 13.37 15.80
C SER A 26 2.00 12.97 14.62
N GLU A 27 2.84 11.94 14.78
CA GLU A 27 3.72 11.45 13.73
C GLU A 27 2.95 10.85 12.56
N VAL A 28 1.94 10.00 12.83
CA VAL A 28 1.08 9.42 11.77
C VAL A 28 0.28 10.50 11.06
N ASN A 29 -0.26 11.49 11.79
CA ASN A 29 -0.93 12.64 11.16
C ASN A 29 0.01 13.40 10.22
N GLY A 30 1.28 13.59 10.60
CA GLY A 30 2.30 14.22 9.75
C GLY A 30 2.56 13.45 8.45
N ASP A 31 2.53 12.11 8.50
CA ASP A 31 2.64 11.28 7.30
C ASP A 31 1.40 11.39 6.40
N PHE A 32 0.20 11.45 6.99
CA PHE A 32 -1.03 11.75 6.25
C PHE A 32 -1.01 13.12 5.59
N ASP A 33 -0.51 14.14 6.28
CA ASP A 33 -0.40 15.49 5.73
C ASP A 33 0.58 15.51 4.56
N THR A 34 1.70 14.77 4.65
CA THR A 34 2.62 14.57 3.53
C THR A 34 1.92 13.91 2.34
N MET A 35 1.13 12.85 2.57
CA MET A 35 0.35 12.21 1.52
C MET A 35 -0.66 13.15 0.88
N ARG A 36 -1.32 14.01 1.65
CA ARG A 36 -2.30 15.01 1.16
C ARG A 36 -1.68 16.10 0.28
N LEU A 37 -0.39 16.39 0.42
CA LEU A 37 0.32 17.31 -0.47
C LEU A 37 0.56 16.71 -1.88
N ASN A 38 0.38 15.40 -2.05
CA ASN A 38 0.56 14.68 -3.30
C ASN A 38 -0.79 14.25 -3.88
N ARG A 39 -1.05 14.53 -5.16
CA ARG A 39 -2.33 14.16 -5.80
C ARG A 39 -2.58 12.65 -5.82
N VAL A 40 -1.54 11.82 -5.89
CA VAL A 40 -1.67 10.36 -5.82
C VAL A 40 -2.08 9.95 -4.40
N GLY A 41 -1.48 10.57 -3.37
CA GLY A 41 -1.88 10.39 -1.98
C GLY A 41 -3.33 10.81 -1.72
N GLN A 42 -3.75 11.95 -2.29
CA GLN A 42 -5.15 12.40 -2.22
C GLN A 42 -6.10 11.38 -2.87
N ALA A 43 -5.73 10.83 -4.04
CA ALA A 43 -6.54 9.81 -4.72
C ALA A 43 -6.67 8.54 -3.87
N LEU A 44 -5.58 8.09 -3.21
CA LEU A 44 -5.61 6.93 -2.31
C LEU A 44 -6.52 7.18 -1.10
N ILE A 45 -6.38 8.32 -0.43
CA ILE A 45 -7.21 8.70 0.72
C ILE A 45 -8.69 8.78 0.30
N GLY A 46 -8.97 9.35 -0.88
CA GLY A 46 -10.32 9.42 -1.45
C GLY A 46 -10.92 8.07 -1.83
N ALA A 47 -10.09 7.05 -2.02
CA ALA A 47 -10.52 5.69 -2.35
C ALA A 47 -10.92 4.85 -1.12
N LEU A 48 -10.75 5.34 0.10
CA LEU A 48 -11.19 4.66 1.32
C LEU A 48 -12.73 4.59 1.36
N THR A 49 -13.28 3.39 1.25
CA THR A 49 -14.74 3.16 1.23
C THR A 49 -15.28 2.66 2.56
N ARG A 50 -14.42 2.15 3.45
CA ARG A 50 -14.74 1.59 4.77
C ARG A 50 -13.84 2.18 5.85
N ALA A 51 -14.01 1.76 7.11
CA ALA A 51 -13.18 2.21 8.21
C ALA A 51 -11.73 1.72 8.09
N LEU A 52 -10.78 2.64 8.32
CA LEU A 52 -9.36 2.38 8.46
C LEU A 52 -8.92 2.77 9.87
N ARG A 53 -8.39 1.82 10.63
CA ARG A 53 -7.72 2.10 11.89
C ARG A 53 -6.21 1.95 11.71
N ILE A 54 -5.44 2.96 12.14
CA ILE A 54 -3.98 2.92 12.16
C ILE A 54 -3.57 2.84 13.63
N GLN A 55 -2.76 1.85 13.97
CA GLN A 55 -2.32 1.57 15.33
C GLN A 55 -0.84 1.20 15.35
N PRO A 56 -0.16 1.25 16.52
CA PRO A 56 1.23 0.83 16.64
C PRO A 56 1.44 -0.62 16.22
N TYR A 57 2.53 -0.86 15.48
CA TYR A 57 3.01 -2.22 15.22
C TYR A 57 3.69 -2.77 16.47
N THR A 58 3.30 -3.95 16.91
CA THR A 58 3.76 -4.57 18.17
C THR A 58 4.91 -5.56 17.98
N GLY A 59 5.32 -5.83 16.72
CA GLY A 59 6.48 -6.68 16.44
C GLY A 59 7.81 -6.00 16.79
N THR A 60 8.87 -6.79 16.87
CA THR A 60 10.23 -6.32 17.18
C THR A 60 11.08 -6.04 15.96
N ASP A 61 10.64 -6.51 14.79
CA ASP A 61 11.27 -6.29 13.48
C ASP A 61 10.81 -4.97 12.85
N LEU A 62 11.58 -4.50 11.87
CA LEU A 62 11.19 -3.33 11.08
C LEU A 62 10.12 -3.74 10.07
N ASN A 63 8.86 -3.54 10.42
CA ASN A 63 7.73 -3.96 9.61
C ASN A 63 6.53 -3.02 9.74
N ALA A 64 5.63 -3.09 8.77
CA ALA A 64 4.28 -2.56 8.80
C ALA A 64 3.35 -3.59 8.16
N THR A 65 2.08 -3.58 8.54
CA THR A 65 1.12 -4.57 8.02
C THR A 65 -0.25 -3.96 7.84
N SER A 66 -0.98 -4.41 6.83
CA SER A 66 -2.40 -4.14 6.66
C SER A 66 -3.22 -5.42 6.78
N THR A 67 -4.16 -5.44 7.71
CA THR A 67 -4.96 -6.62 8.02
C THR A 67 -6.46 -6.29 7.95
N PRO A 68 -7.27 -7.07 7.21
CA PRO A 68 -8.72 -6.88 7.19
C PRO A 68 -9.36 -7.39 8.49
N THR A 69 -10.40 -6.71 8.97
CA THR A 69 -11.17 -7.17 10.13
C THR A 69 -12.00 -8.42 9.82
N ASN A 70 -12.36 -8.60 8.55
CA ASN A 70 -13.00 -9.82 8.03
C ASN A 70 -12.28 -10.28 6.76
N ARG A 71 -11.41 -11.26 6.92
CA ARG A 71 -10.56 -11.74 5.83
C ARG A 71 -11.36 -12.33 4.67
N GLY A 72 -12.36 -13.15 4.93
CA GLY A 72 -13.18 -13.74 3.88
C GLY A 72 -13.89 -12.69 3.02
N ALA A 73 -14.37 -11.62 3.65
CA ALA A 73 -15.01 -10.52 2.95
C ALA A 73 -14.02 -9.67 2.15
N ALA A 74 -12.77 -9.55 2.61
CA ALA A 74 -11.71 -8.81 1.92
C ALA A 74 -11.21 -9.49 0.65
N GLU A 75 -11.31 -10.82 0.56
CA GLU A 75 -10.79 -11.62 -0.55
C GLU A 75 -11.77 -11.72 -1.72
N VAL A 76 -11.24 -11.90 -2.93
CA VAL A 76 -12.03 -12.01 -4.18
C VAL A 76 -13.09 -13.12 -4.07
N ALA A 77 -14.33 -12.78 -4.41
CA ALA A 77 -15.47 -13.72 -4.36
C ALA A 77 -15.22 -15.00 -5.16
N GLY A 78 -15.49 -16.14 -4.54
CA GLY A 78 -15.36 -17.47 -5.16
C GLY A 78 -13.91 -17.89 -5.47
N ARG A 79 -12.91 -17.07 -5.14
CA ARG A 79 -11.48 -17.43 -5.28
C ARG A 79 -10.98 -18.09 -4.01
N ARG A 80 -10.04 -19.04 -4.19
CA ARG A 80 -9.34 -19.67 -3.08
C ARG A 80 -8.57 -18.63 -2.28
N SER A 81 -8.69 -18.69 -0.96
CA SER A 81 -7.97 -17.88 0.00
C SER A 81 -6.52 -18.35 0.16
N TYR A 82 -5.60 -17.40 0.35
CA TYR A 82 -4.19 -17.66 0.57
C TYR A 82 -3.69 -16.85 1.77
N ARG A 83 -2.65 -17.33 2.44
CA ARG A 83 -1.92 -16.54 3.43
C ARG A 83 -1.11 -15.46 2.72
N CYS A 84 -1.11 -14.24 3.25
CA CYS A 84 -0.39 -13.14 2.62
C CYS A 84 1.11 -13.11 2.96
N ASP A 85 1.51 -13.81 4.00
CA ASP A 85 2.90 -13.93 4.43
C ASP A 85 3.74 -14.92 3.59
N ASN A 86 3.09 -15.91 2.96
CA ASN A 86 3.81 -16.99 2.27
C ASN A 86 3.07 -17.59 1.05
N ALA A 87 1.96 -16.99 0.62
CA ALA A 87 1.11 -17.42 -0.48
C ALA A 87 0.61 -18.88 -0.38
N LEU A 88 0.61 -19.49 0.81
CA LEU A 88 0.09 -20.83 1.01
C LEU A 88 -1.45 -20.83 1.01
N PRO A 89 -2.08 -21.83 0.36
CA PRO A 89 -3.52 -21.99 0.38
C PRO A 89 -4.06 -22.15 1.80
N ARG A 90 -5.23 -21.55 2.08
CA ARG A 90 -5.94 -21.72 3.35
C ARG A 90 -7.01 -22.81 3.20
N THR A 91 -7.12 -23.63 4.25
CA THR A 91 -8.15 -24.67 4.37
C THR A 91 -8.88 -24.53 5.70
N ASP A 92 -10.11 -25.03 5.77
CA ASP A 92 -10.84 -25.24 7.00
C ASP A 92 -10.25 -26.45 7.79
N PRO A 93 -10.70 -26.73 9.02
CA PRO A 93 -10.24 -27.88 9.79
C PRO A 93 -10.51 -29.25 9.13
N ALA A 94 -11.45 -29.31 8.20
CA ALA A 94 -11.74 -30.53 7.43
C ALA A 94 -10.88 -30.66 6.15
N GLY A 95 -9.99 -29.68 5.88
CA GLY A 95 -9.11 -29.67 4.71
C GLY A 95 -9.73 -29.07 3.44
N ASN A 96 -10.96 -28.55 3.49
CA ASN A 96 -11.59 -27.94 2.32
C ASN A 96 -11.01 -26.54 2.05
N PRO A 97 -10.91 -26.12 0.77
CA PRO A 97 -10.47 -24.76 0.44
C PRO A 97 -11.39 -23.69 1.03
N ILE A 98 -10.83 -22.71 1.72
CA ILE A 98 -11.56 -21.50 2.11
C ILE A 98 -11.65 -20.58 0.88
N LEU A 99 -12.84 -20.04 0.62
CA LEU A 99 -13.09 -19.12 -0.50
C LEU A 99 -13.41 -17.72 0.03
N GLY A 100 -12.96 -16.69 -0.71
CA GLY A 100 -13.35 -15.33 -0.47
C GLY A 100 -14.83 -15.08 -0.80
N THR A 101 -15.44 -14.06 -0.17
CA THR A 101 -16.83 -13.66 -0.42
C THR A 101 -16.96 -12.32 -1.16
N GLY A 102 -15.89 -11.53 -1.26
CA GLY A 102 -15.87 -10.29 -2.04
C GLY A 102 -16.69 -9.14 -1.47
N GLY A 103 -17.17 -9.26 -0.24
CA GLY A 103 -18.04 -8.25 0.38
C GLY A 103 -17.33 -6.98 0.84
N GLY A 104 -16.01 -6.98 0.85
CA GLY A 104 -15.17 -5.91 1.40
C GLY A 104 -15.14 -5.91 2.94
N SER A 105 -14.07 -5.37 3.52
CA SER A 105 -13.81 -5.37 4.96
C SER A 105 -13.26 -4.02 5.41
N ASP A 106 -13.51 -3.64 6.65
CA ASP A 106 -12.69 -2.65 7.33
C ASP A 106 -11.24 -3.13 7.43
N SER A 107 -10.31 -2.21 7.61
CA SER A 107 -8.88 -2.51 7.62
C SER A 107 -8.18 -1.91 8.85
N ILE A 108 -7.14 -2.62 9.29
CA ILE A 108 -6.24 -2.17 10.35
C ILE A 108 -4.84 -2.12 9.76
N VAL A 109 -4.20 -0.94 9.83
CA VAL A 109 -2.77 -0.78 9.53
C VAL A 109 -2.02 -0.72 10.85
N ALA A 110 -1.08 -1.64 11.04
CA ALA A 110 -0.12 -1.61 12.14
C ALA A 110 1.20 -1.03 11.61
N PHE A 111 1.61 0.14 12.18
CA PHE A 111 2.71 0.93 11.64
C PHE A 111 3.38 1.75 12.76
N ASN A 112 4.70 1.80 12.79
CA ASN A 112 5.46 2.61 13.74
C ASN A 112 6.29 3.66 12.98
N PRO A 113 5.84 4.93 12.89
CA PRO A 113 6.54 5.97 12.16
C PRO A 113 8.00 6.15 12.57
N SER A 114 8.29 6.08 13.88
CA SER A 114 9.63 6.28 14.43
C SER A 114 10.66 5.22 14.01
N GLN A 115 10.22 4.04 13.56
CA GLN A 115 11.10 2.99 13.04
C GLN A 115 11.56 3.27 11.61
N TRP A 116 10.82 4.12 10.87
CA TRP A 116 11.11 4.47 9.49
C TRP A 116 11.65 5.90 9.43
N LEU A 117 12.86 6.07 8.94
CA LEU A 117 13.53 7.36 8.91
C LEU A 117 12.82 8.36 7.98
N THR A 118 12.72 9.62 8.42
CA THR A 118 12.08 10.70 7.65
C THR A 118 13.03 11.42 6.70
N SER A 119 14.32 11.50 7.06
CA SER A 119 15.33 12.16 6.24
C SER A 119 16.72 11.59 6.53
N GLY A 120 17.51 11.45 5.48
CA GLY A 120 18.83 10.88 5.55
C GLY A 120 19.94 11.88 5.90
N ILE A 121 19.83 12.66 6.97
CA ILE A 121 20.94 13.49 7.46
C ILE A 121 21.13 13.19 8.95
N ALA A 122 22.07 12.30 9.23
CA ALA A 122 22.76 12.28 10.51
C ALA A 122 24.24 12.56 10.20
N ASP A 123 24.80 13.59 10.83
CA ASP A 123 26.23 13.88 10.92
C ASP A 123 27.00 13.92 9.59
N ASN A 124 26.72 14.91 8.73
CA ASN A 124 27.50 15.15 7.50
C ASN A 124 27.72 13.91 6.59
N ARG A 125 27.14 12.77 6.91
CA ARG A 125 27.06 11.61 6.04
C ARG A 125 25.65 11.53 5.48
N ARG A 126 25.52 11.60 4.16
CA ARG A 126 24.25 11.32 3.48
C ARG A 126 23.88 9.86 3.76
N ILE A 127 23.01 9.62 4.72
CA ILE A 127 22.34 8.34 4.83
C ILE A 127 21.34 8.30 3.65
N THR A 128 21.71 7.58 2.62
CA THR A 128 20.77 7.29 1.53
C THR A 128 19.76 6.31 2.09
N LEU A 129 18.51 6.75 2.30
CA LEU A 129 17.44 5.85 2.69
C LEU A 129 17.25 4.79 1.61
N PRO A 130 17.00 3.54 1.97
CA PRO A 130 16.56 2.54 1.02
C PRO A 130 15.34 3.04 0.23
N VAL A 131 15.28 2.73 -1.05
CA VAL A 131 14.19 3.18 -1.93
C VAL A 131 12.84 2.64 -1.44
N GLY A 132 11.82 3.52 -1.36
CA GLY A 132 10.49 3.12 -0.90
C GLY A 132 10.39 2.84 0.61
N SER A 133 11.38 3.28 1.42
CA SER A 133 11.39 3.08 2.88
C SER A 133 11.06 4.35 3.68
N ARG A 134 10.63 5.42 3.04
CA ARG A 134 10.18 6.61 3.77
C ARG A 134 8.86 6.31 4.48
N ARG A 135 8.64 6.92 5.65
CA ARG A 135 7.44 6.73 6.48
C ARG A 135 6.16 6.88 5.66
N ASP A 136 6.04 7.96 4.89
CA ASP A 136 4.89 8.23 4.04
C ASP A 136 4.72 7.20 2.91
N GLU A 137 5.82 6.64 2.37
CA GLU A 137 5.79 5.58 1.37
C GLU A 137 5.34 4.24 1.95
N ILE A 138 5.80 3.90 3.16
CA ILE A 138 5.37 2.69 3.88
C ILE A 138 3.90 2.77 4.24
N LEU A 139 3.46 3.89 4.83
CA LEU A 139 2.04 4.09 5.15
C LEU A 139 1.17 4.04 3.89
N PHE A 140 1.61 4.66 2.79
CA PHE A 140 0.94 4.61 1.50
C PHE A 140 0.80 3.16 1.00
N HIS A 141 1.88 2.37 1.07
CA HIS A 141 1.92 0.96 0.69
C HIS A 141 0.86 0.14 1.44
N GLU A 142 0.82 0.25 2.77
CA GLU A 142 -0.15 -0.46 3.60
C GLU A 142 -1.60 0.00 3.33
N MET A 143 -1.80 1.27 3.03
CA MET A 143 -3.11 1.77 2.66
C MET A 143 -3.57 1.29 1.28
N VAL A 144 -2.67 0.95 0.35
CA VAL A 144 -3.05 0.28 -0.90
C VAL A 144 -3.62 -1.09 -0.63
N HIS A 145 -3.01 -1.89 0.26
CA HIS A 145 -3.62 -3.13 0.73
C HIS A 145 -5.01 -2.88 1.34
N SER A 146 -5.14 -1.82 2.15
CA SER A 146 -6.40 -1.48 2.80
C SER A 146 -7.53 -1.19 1.79
N ILE A 147 -7.30 -0.38 0.74
CA ILE A 147 -8.36 -0.11 -0.25
C ILE A 147 -8.75 -1.36 -1.04
N ARG A 148 -7.84 -2.30 -1.27
CA ARG A 148 -8.12 -3.60 -1.89
C ARG A 148 -8.94 -4.50 -0.96
N GLN A 149 -8.62 -4.52 0.33
CA GLN A 149 -9.41 -5.21 1.36
C GLN A 149 -10.83 -4.64 1.46
N MET A 150 -10.96 -3.31 1.43
CA MET A 150 -12.25 -2.61 1.47
C MET A 150 -13.12 -2.91 0.24
N ALA A 151 -12.49 -3.11 -0.91
CA ALA A 151 -13.17 -3.46 -2.15
C ALA A 151 -13.51 -4.96 -2.28
N GLY A 152 -13.01 -5.83 -1.39
CA GLY A 152 -13.19 -7.28 -1.51
C GLY A 152 -12.39 -7.90 -2.66
N THR A 153 -11.23 -7.30 -3.00
CA THR A 153 -10.40 -7.71 -4.15
C THR A 153 -9.02 -8.22 -3.74
N MET A 154 -8.78 -8.41 -2.43
CA MET A 154 -7.51 -8.93 -1.91
C MET A 154 -7.20 -10.31 -2.49
N ASN A 155 -5.95 -10.49 -2.97
CA ASN A 155 -5.49 -11.74 -3.57
C ASN A 155 -4.04 -12.05 -3.21
N CYS A 156 -3.85 -12.81 -2.15
CA CYS A 156 -2.53 -13.22 -1.65
C CYS A 156 -1.98 -14.49 -2.32
N SER A 157 -2.46 -14.87 -3.51
CA SER A 157 -1.81 -15.94 -4.29
C SER A 157 -0.41 -15.50 -4.74
N THR A 158 0.41 -16.47 -5.13
CA THR A 158 1.80 -16.25 -5.57
C THR A 158 1.91 -15.07 -6.52
N GLY A 159 2.82 -14.16 -6.21
CA GLY A 159 3.15 -12.97 -6.99
C GLY A 159 4.02 -13.27 -8.22
N ALA A 160 4.59 -12.21 -8.79
CA ALA A 160 5.66 -12.30 -9.78
C ALA A 160 7.02 -12.49 -9.09
N ALA A 161 8.05 -12.83 -9.86
CA ALA A 161 9.41 -12.92 -9.33
C ALA A 161 9.85 -11.63 -8.63
N GLY A 162 10.32 -11.74 -7.39
CA GLY A 162 10.66 -10.60 -6.51
C GLY A 162 9.52 -10.11 -5.61
N PHE A 163 8.35 -10.77 -5.66
CA PHE A 163 7.18 -10.44 -4.84
C PHE A 163 6.60 -11.69 -4.20
N ASP A 164 6.26 -11.63 -2.92
CA ASP A 164 5.69 -12.75 -2.17
C ASP A 164 4.30 -13.11 -2.68
N THR A 165 3.49 -12.11 -2.87
CA THR A 165 2.10 -12.24 -3.31
C THR A 165 1.75 -11.24 -4.41
N LYS A 166 0.60 -11.43 -5.05
CA LYS A 166 0.06 -10.44 -6.00
C LYS A 166 -0.26 -9.12 -5.33
N GLU A 167 -0.65 -9.14 -4.05
CA GLU A 167 -0.91 -7.92 -3.28
C GLU A 167 0.32 -7.02 -3.26
N GLU A 168 1.52 -7.59 -3.08
CA GLU A 168 2.77 -6.85 -3.07
C GLU A 168 3.09 -6.22 -4.43
N VAL A 169 2.77 -6.91 -5.53
CA VAL A 169 2.95 -6.33 -6.89
C VAL A 169 2.12 -5.06 -7.03
N TRP A 170 0.85 -5.08 -6.63
CA TRP A 170 -0.05 -3.94 -6.75
C TRP A 170 0.31 -2.81 -5.79
N SER A 171 0.65 -3.13 -4.56
CA SER A 171 1.03 -2.13 -3.56
C SER A 171 2.31 -1.41 -3.92
N ILE A 172 3.35 -2.13 -4.37
CA ILE A 172 4.60 -1.52 -4.85
C ILE A 172 4.38 -0.72 -6.13
N MET A 173 3.55 -1.22 -7.06
CA MET A 173 3.19 -0.47 -8.27
C MET A 173 2.57 0.90 -7.93
N ALA A 174 1.58 0.93 -7.07
CA ALA A 174 0.92 2.18 -6.66
C ALA A 174 1.86 3.08 -5.85
N THR A 175 2.68 2.51 -4.95
CA THR A 175 3.70 3.25 -4.19
C THR A 175 4.75 3.86 -5.11
N ASN A 176 5.16 3.17 -6.17
CA ASN A 176 6.08 3.72 -7.16
C ASN A 176 5.49 4.91 -7.95
N ILE A 177 4.19 4.89 -8.23
CA ILE A 177 3.52 6.06 -8.83
C ILE A 177 3.53 7.24 -7.84
N TYR A 178 3.26 6.98 -6.56
CA TYR A 178 3.33 7.99 -5.50
C TYR A 178 4.76 8.55 -5.35
N SER A 179 5.77 7.70 -5.29
CA SER A 179 7.18 8.08 -5.22
C SER A 179 7.62 8.87 -6.45
N SER A 180 7.18 8.46 -7.66
CA SER A 180 7.44 9.16 -8.91
C SER A 180 6.86 10.57 -8.93
N ALA A 181 5.69 10.80 -8.35
CA ALA A 181 5.09 12.13 -8.22
C ALA A 181 5.90 13.07 -7.30
N TRP A 182 6.75 12.51 -6.42
CA TRP A 182 7.74 13.22 -5.61
C TRP A 182 9.14 13.27 -6.24
N ASN A 183 9.32 12.78 -7.49
CA ASN A 183 10.64 12.59 -8.12
C ASN A 183 11.61 11.74 -7.28
N ARG A 184 11.10 10.76 -6.55
CA ARG A 184 11.87 9.80 -5.76
C ARG A 184 12.23 8.58 -6.62
N PRO A 185 13.33 7.86 -6.28
CA PRO A 185 13.66 6.59 -6.91
C PRO A 185 12.53 5.56 -6.77
N LEU A 186 12.39 4.66 -7.75
CA LEU A 186 11.35 3.63 -7.78
C LEU A 186 11.89 2.30 -7.28
N ARG A 187 11.10 1.60 -6.48
CA ARG A 187 11.43 0.29 -5.91
C ARG A 187 11.13 -0.83 -6.90
N ARG A 188 12.11 -1.73 -7.11
CA ARG A 188 12.03 -2.80 -8.11
C ARG A 188 11.12 -3.95 -7.69
N ASP A 189 11.19 -4.36 -6.42
CA ASP A 189 10.57 -5.57 -5.89
C ASP A 189 10.19 -5.40 -4.41
N HIS A 190 9.61 -6.46 -3.81
CA HIS A 190 9.26 -6.45 -2.39
C HIS A 190 10.48 -6.69 -1.49
N HIS A 191 11.50 -7.39 -1.99
CA HIS A 191 12.69 -7.74 -1.23
C HIS A 191 13.83 -6.75 -1.44
N GLY A 192 14.54 -6.39 -0.38
CA GLY A 192 15.82 -5.69 -0.42
C GLY A 192 15.80 -4.21 -0.77
N PHE A 193 14.65 -3.60 -1.02
CA PHE A 193 14.54 -2.16 -1.31
C PHE A 193 15.49 -1.69 -2.43
N VAL A 194 15.57 -2.45 -3.51
CA VAL A 194 16.47 -2.19 -4.64
C VAL A 194 15.85 -1.17 -5.59
N VAL A 195 16.68 -0.24 -6.09
CA VAL A 195 16.26 0.76 -7.08
C VAL A 195 15.99 0.09 -8.43
N MET A 196 14.88 0.47 -9.06
CA MET A 196 14.54 0.08 -10.42
C MET A 196 15.48 0.74 -11.42
N THR A 197 16.05 -0.02 -12.36
CA THR A 197 16.87 0.52 -13.44
C THR A 197 16.02 1.26 -14.48
N ALA A 198 16.65 2.10 -15.30
CA ALA A 198 15.95 2.79 -16.38
C ALA A 198 15.27 1.82 -17.37
N ASP A 199 15.88 0.67 -17.63
CA ASP A 199 15.31 -0.37 -18.50
C ASP A 199 14.09 -1.04 -17.87
N GLU A 200 14.14 -1.33 -16.58
CA GLU A 200 12.98 -1.88 -15.84
C GLU A 200 11.82 -0.89 -15.81
N VAL A 201 12.09 0.40 -15.64
CA VAL A 201 11.05 1.46 -15.75
C VAL A 201 10.44 1.47 -17.13
N ARG A 202 11.27 1.44 -18.18
CA ARG A 202 10.82 1.49 -19.58
C ARG A 202 9.97 0.28 -19.97
N THR A 203 10.32 -0.91 -19.47
CA THR A 203 9.65 -2.17 -19.81
C THR A 203 8.56 -2.56 -18.80
N TYR A 204 8.34 -1.74 -17.76
CA TYR A 204 7.45 -2.07 -16.64
C TYR A 204 6.04 -2.41 -17.10
N TYR A 205 5.45 -1.57 -17.96
CA TYR A 205 4.09 -1.79 -18.46
C TYR A 205 3.96 -3.15 -19.13
N THR A 206 4.82 -3.47 -20.10
CA THR A 206 4.79 -4.74 -20.83
C THR A 206 4.98 -5.95 -19.89
N ARG A 207 5.88 -5.81 -18.90
CA ARG A 207 6.16 -6.89 -17.93
C ARG A 207 4.96 -7.16 -17.01
N PHE A 208 4.22 -6.14 -16.63
CA PHE A 208 3.13 -6.23 -15.66
C PHE A 208 1.75 -5.90 -16.22
N GLU A 209 1.57 -5.88 -17.54
CA GLU A 209 0.32 -5.47 -18.23
C GLU A 209 -0.92 -6.18 -17.68
N VAL A 210 -0.85 -7.51 -17.49
CA VAL A 210 -1.95 -8.29 -16.94
C VAL A 210 -2.29 -7.86 -15.50
N MET A 211 -1.27 -7.61 -14.67
CA MET A 211 -1.45 -7.17 -13.27
C MET A 211 -2.00 -5.75 -13.20
N ILE A 212 -1.51 -4.86 -14.07
CA ILE A 212 -2.02 -3.48 -14.23
C ILE A 212 -3.50 -3.53 -14.63
N GLY A 213 -3.83 -4.34 -15.64
CA GLY A 213 -5.21 -4.50 -16.09
C GLY A 213 -6.14 -5.05 -15.01
N HIS A 214 -5.69 -6.00 -14.20
CA HIS A 214 -6.45 -6.45 -13.04
C HIS A 214 -6.70 -5.32 -12.06
N PHE A 215 -5.67 -4.58 -11.67
CA PHE A 215 -5.81 -3.48 -10.71
C PHE A 215 -6.77 -2.40 -11.23
N CYS A 216 -6.65 -2.04 -12.52
CA CYS A 216 -7.51 -1.03 -13.13
C CYS A 216 -8.99 -1.45 -13.17
N ARG A 217 -9.28 -2.73 -13.37
CA ARG A 217 -10.65 -3.25 -13.34
C ARG A 217 -11.22 -3.41 -11.92
N GLU A 218 -10.37 -3.77 -10.97
CA GLU A 218 -10.79 -4.02 -9.58
C GLU A 218 -10.99 -2.73 -8.79
N LEU A 219 -10.20 -1.68 -9.07
CA LEU A 219 -10.27 -0.38 -8.40
C LEU A 219 -10.33 0.79 -9.40
N PRO A 220 -11.33 0.82 -10.31
CA PRO A 220 -11.39 1.79 -11.41
C PRO A 220 -11.45 3.24 -10.91
N GLY A 221 -12.11 3.51 -9.78
CA GLY A 221 -12.18 4.85 -9.19
C GLY A 221 -10.80 5.40 -8.83
N PHE A 222 -9.99 4.61 -8.13
CA PHE A 222 -8.63 4.99 -7.75
C PHE A 222 -7.71 5.10 -8.96
N THR A 223 -7.64 4.06 -9.78
CA THR A 223 -6.67 3.98 -10.89
C THR A 223 -6.97 4.99 -11.99
N ARG A 224 -8.25 5.30 -12.28
CA ARG A 224 -8.63 6.39 -13.18
C ARG A 224 -8.24 7.76 -12.61
N ALA A 225 -8.52 8.03 -11.35
CA ALA A 225 -8.12 9.28 -10.71
C ALA A 225 -6.60 9.50 -10.82
N VAL A 226 -5.80 8.45 -10.55
CA VAL A 226 -4.34 8.50 -10.66
C VAL A 226 -3.87 8.63 -12.12
N SER A 227 -4.51 7.95 -13.07
CA SER A 227 -4.14 8.00 -14.48
C SER A 227 -4.26 9.40 -15.09
N LEU A 228 -5.17 10.22 -14.59
CA LEU A 228 -5.42 11.58 -15.05
C LEU A 228 -4.46 12.62 -14.46
N ILE A 229 -3.61 12.27 -13.50
CA ILE A 229 -2.65 13.20 -12.93
C ILE A 229 -1.53 13.45 -13.93
N ALA A 230 -1.43 14.69 -14.42
CA ALA A 230 -0.38 15.11 -15.35
C ALA A 230 1.01 15.09 -14.66
N PHE A 231 2.07 15.01 -15.49
CA PHE A 231 3.47 15.20 -15.09
C PHE A 231 4.05 14.20 -14.09
N ILE A 232 3.43 13.00 -13.92
CA ILE A 232 4.04 11.89 -13.20
C ILE A 232 4.86 11.07 -14.21
N PRO A 233 6.20 10.99 -14.07
CA PRO A 233 7.05 10.27 -15.05
C PRO A 233 6.72 8.78 -15.16
N PHE A 234 6.50 8.10 -14.02
CA PHE A 234 6.10 6.69 -13.96
C PHE A 234 4.63 6.58 -13.59
N ASN A 235 3.77 6.20 -14.53
CA ASN A 235 2.33 6.01 -14.30
C ASN A 235 1.74 4.93 -15.21
N PRO A 236 1.90 3.64 -14.86
CA PRO A 236 1.39 2.52 -15.66
C PRO A 236 -0.15 2.49 -15.77
N PHE A 237 -0.89 3.12 -14.86
CA PHE A 237 -2.34 3.26 -15.00
C PHE A 237 -2.72 4.19 -16.14
N ARG A 238 -1.97 5.30 -16.35
CA ARG A 238 -2.15 6.18 -17.49
C ARG A 238 -1.88 5.44 -18.81
N ASP A 239 -0.83 4.61 -18.83
CA ASP A 239 -0.51 3.83 -20.03
C ASP A 239 -1.61 2.81 -20.33
N TYR A 240 -2.15 2.15 -19.30
CA TYR A 240 -3.28 1.24 -19.46
C TYR A 240 -4.51 1.92 -20.04
N TYR A 241 -4.98 3.03 -19.47
CA TYR A 241 -6.20 3.71 -19.96
C TYR A 241 -6.02 4.40 -21.31
N ARG A 242 -4.79 4.68 -21.72
CA ARG A 242 -4.49 5.15 -23.07
C ARG A 242 -4.65 4.04 -24.10
N LEU A 243 -4.31 2.81 -23.75
CA LEU A 243 -4.38 1.64 -24.63
C LEU A 243 -5.74 0.93 -24.57
N HIS A 244 -6.51 1.16 -23.52
CA HIS A 244 -7.84 0.57 -23.26
C HIS A 244 -8.83 1.69 -22.89
N PRO A 245 -9.22 2.56 -23.84
CA PRO A 245 -10.07 3.74 -23.62
C PRO A 245 -11.49 3.41 -23.15
#